data_9aeb15ccbc8cd27ffd054ac1b805f30e
#
_entry.id   9aeb15ccbc8cd27ffd054ac1b805f30e
#
_cell.length_a   1.000
_cell.length_b   1.000
_cell.length_c   1.000
_cell.angle_alpha   90.00
_cell.angle_beta   90.00
_cell.angle_gamma   90.00
#
_symmetry.space_group_name_H-M   'P 1'
#
loop_
_entity.id
_entity.type
_entity.pdbx_description
1 polymer ?
#
loop_
_entity_poly.entity_id
_entity_poly.type
_entity_poly.pdbx_seq_one_letter_code
_entity_poly.pdbx_strand_id
1 'polypeptide(L)'
;MKIIRDLTHGYISINENDLLFIDTPLFQRLKRIKQTSVHVVYPNATHSRFEHSIGVMHLGFKIFGLINSEFPTRDNINLDNTVKYACLLHDIGHAPFSHATEDFFDEDECKSKLKEHQFSFDVDNLTSAPHELMSCIVALGNFDDEFTKLKIDKELFCRMILGVDYERDLEGSEFNPLISLLNSYIDVDKLDYILRDSKMTGFYGINLDTDRIVQSYVIHNKRLVLSSKSLSVISNLIYGRNAMFRWVYNHHVVTYYTSLIQRFIEYLIELDVSVKSNYFSFKAINEDHIDDNDITSLFKLHKNKDEHTKKLFDQILNRQYLKPLWKTPFEFKNILTPDQQDNILAQAKFDLEKKLKSQLSLNEDELYVVIAKYKPFNPGESSHIYILIDDETYRFTDLFETEIVPRSMKELPYIFVINEKRDLILNHLKEI
;
A
#
# COMPACT_ATOMS: atom_id res chain seq x y z
N MET A 1 11.75 -20.98 20.69
CA MET A 1 12.19 -20.10 19.60
C MET A 1 12.06 -20.86 18.29
N LYS A 2 11.33 -20.34 17.29
CA LYS A 2 11.24 -20.87 15.91
C LYS A 2 12.08 -19.99 14.98
N ILE A 3 12.51 -20.51 13.83
CA ILE A 3 13.25 -19.78 12.82
C ILE A 3 12.48 -19.90 11.50
N ILE A 4 12.20 -18.77 10.87
CA ILE A 4 11.60 -18.70 9.53
C ILE A 4 12.69 -18.29 8.55
N ARG A 5 12.76 -18.96 7.38
CA ARG A 5 13.60 -18.52 6.29
C ARG A 5 12.81 -17.63 5.35
N ASP A 6 13.17 -16.36 5.33
CA ASP A 6 12.60 -15.34 4.45
C ASP A 6 13.52 -15.10 3.24
N LEU A 7 12.93 -14.88 2.06
CA LEU A 7 13.69 -14.63 0.83
C LEU A 7 14.44 -13.28 0.88
N THR A 8 13.89 -12.31 1.58
CA THR A 8 14.42 -10.94 1.62
C THR A 8 15.43 -10.76 2.75
N HIS A 9 15.10 -11.24 3.95
CA HIS A 9 15.86 -10.99 5.17
C HIS A 9 16.66 -12.19 5.70
N GLY A 10 16.60 -13.33 5.01
CA GLY A 10 17.31 -14.52 5.43
C GLY A 10 16.60 -15.25 6.59
N TYR A 11 17.26 -15.41 7.73
CA TYR A 11 16.69 -16.11 8.88
C TYR A 11 16.11 -15.13 9.89
N ILE A 12 14.81 -15.25 10.15
CA ILE A 12 14.06 -14.45 11.11
C ILE A 12 13.73 -15.32 12.32
N SER A 13 14.12 -14.87 13.50
CA SER A 13 13.81 -15.56 14.76
C SER A 13 12.43 -15.15 15.27
N ILE A 14 11.62 -16.14 15.61
CA ILE A 14 10.26 -15.98 16.15
C ILE A 14 10.25 -16.56 17.57
N ASN A 15 9.92 -15.77 18.57
CA ASN A 15 9.83 -16.19 19.96
C ASN A 15 8.39 -16.63 20.33
N GLU A 16 8.17 -17.07 21.58
CA GLU A 16 6.87 -17.54 22.05
C GLU A 16 5.82 -16.43 22.09
N ASN A 17 6.21 -15.19 22.41
CA ASN A 17 5.28 -14.08 22.42
C ASN A 17 4.82 -13.70 21.01
N ASP A 18 5.70 -13.84 20.00
CA ASP A 18 5.33 -13.57 18.59
C ASP A 18 4.25 -14.56 18.12
N LEU A 19 4.29 -15.80 18.62
CA LEU A 19 3.32 -16.84 18.26
C LEU A 19 1.91 -16.54 18.81
N LEU A 20 1.78 -15.73 19.86
CA LEU A 20 0.48 -15.29 20.38
C LEU A 20 -0.31 -14.53 19.29
N PHE A 21 0.37 -13.85 18.39
CA PHE A 21 -0.22 -13.12 17.27
C PHE A 21 -0.18 -13.94 15.97
N ILE A 22 0.99 -14.49 15.63
CA ILE A 22 1.22 -15.17 14.35
C ILE A 22 0.37 -16.44 14.19
N ASP A 23 0.25 -17.27 15.25
CA ASP A 23 -0.48 -18.55 15.20
C ASP A 23 -2.02 -18.37 15.38
N THR A 24 -2.57 -17.17 15.10
CA THR A 24 -4.01 -16.90 15.13
C THR A 24 -4.64 -17.00 13.74
N PRO A 25 -5.91 -17.39 13.61
CA PRO A 25 -6.60 -17.43 12.32
C PRO A 25 -6.56 -16.09 11.58
N LEU A 26 -6.68 -15.00 12.33
CA LEU A 26 -6.66 -13.64 11.82
C LEU A 26 -5.31 -13.29 11.15
N PHE A 27 -4.18 -13.58 11.80
CA PHE A 27 -2.87 -13.33 11.21
C PHE A 27 -2.57 -14.33 10.07
N GLN A 28 -2.97 -15.60 10.23
CA GLN A 28 -2.81 -16.63 9.20
C GLN A 28 -3.63 -16.33 7.92
N ARG A 29 -4.71 -15.55 8.03
CA ARG A 29 -5.46 -15.00 6.90
C ARG A 29 -4.55 -14.26 5.90
N LEU A 30 -3.54 -13.52 6.41
CA LEU A 30 -2.62 -12.75 5.57
C LEU A 30 -1.86 -13.60 4.55
N LYS A 31 -1.69 -14.91 4.77
CA LYS A 31 -1.12 -15.83 3.77
C LYS A 31 -1.95 -15.95 2.49
N ARG A 32 -3.21 -15.60 2.56
CA ARG A 32 -4.17 -15.71 1.45
C ARG A 32 -4.53 -14.34 0.86
N ILE A 33 -3.86 -13.28 1.33
CA ILE A 33 -3.96 -11.94 0.74
C ILE A 33 -2.65 -11.62 0.04
N LYS A 34 -2.69 -11.47 -1.27
CA LYS A 34 -1.51 -11.11 -2.05
C LYS A 34 -1.09 -9.67 -1.77
N GLN A 35 0.23 -9.45 -1.68
CA GLN A 35 0.79 -8.12 -1.45
C GLN A 35 0.36 -7.13 -2.53
N THR A 36 0.36 -7.57 -3.79
CA THR A 36 0.02 -6.72 -4.94
C THR A 36 -0.63 -7.52 -6.06
N SER A 37 -1.26 -6.82 -7.00
CA SER A 37 -1.84 -7.41 -8.21
C SER A 37 -0.80 -7.68 -9.32
N VAL A 38 0.49 -7.46 -9.07
CA VAL A 38 1.53 -7.59 -10.11
C VAL A 38 1.74 -9.02 -10.62
N HIS A 39 1.27 -10.02 -9.86
CA HIS A 39 1.33 -11.44 -10.23
C HIS A 39 0.67 -11.74 -11.59
N VAL A 40 -0.25 -10.91 -12.06
CA VAL A 40 -0.90 -11.09 -13.38
C VAL A 40 0.06 -10.87 -14.55
N VAL A 41 1.18 -10.19 -14.29
CA VAL A 41 2.27 -9.96 -15.27
C VAL A 41 3.53 -10.70 -14.86
N TYR A 42 3.82 -10.75 -13.56
CA TYR A 42 5.01 -11.38 -12.97
C TYR A 42 4.62 -12.64 -12.19
N PRO A 43 4.60 -13.83 -12.83
CA PRO A 43 4.00 -15.04 -12.25
C PRO A 43 4.59 -15.47 -10.89
N ASN A 44 5.85 -15.14 -10.62
CA ASN A 44 6.52 -15.46 -9.36
C ASN A 44 6.17 -14.49 -8.22
N ALA A 45 5.57 -13.33 -8.52
CA ALA A 45 5.21 -12.32 -7.53
C ALA A 45 3.88 -12.68 -6.85
N THR A 46 3.86 -13.83 -6.18
CA THR A 46 2.68 -14.39 -5.48
C THR A 46 2.79 -14.30 -3.96
N HIS A 47 3.79 -13.58 -3.46
CA HIS A 47 3.98 -13.35 -2.03
C HIS A 47 2.78 -12.64 -1.41
N SER A 48 2.62 -12.89 -0.13
CA SER A 48 1.45 -12.47 0.64
C SER A 48 1.80 -11.40 1.67
N ARG A 49 0.78 -10.80 2.26
CA ARG A 49 0.91 -9.87 3.38
C ARG A 49 1.56 -10.51 4.62
N PHE A 50 1.49 -11.84 4.73
CA PHE A 50 2.09 -12.58 5.83
C PHE A 50 3.61 -12.44 5.87
N GLU A 51 4.29 -12.71 4.75
CA GLU A 51 5.75 -12.62 4.67
C GLU A 51 6.23 -11.18 4.82
N HIS A 52 5.46 -10.24 4.27
CA HIS A 52 5.71 -8.81 4.41
C HIS A 52 5.64 -8.36 5.87
N SER A 53 4.55 -8.65 6.57
CA SER A 53 4.38 -8.27 7.98
C SER A 53 5.49 -8.81 8.89
N ILE A 54 5.94 -10.06 8.64
CA ILE A 54 7.09 -10.62 9.36
C ILE A 54 8.39 -9.91 9.00
N GLY A 55 8.57 -9.52 7.75
CA GLY A 55 9.74 -8.75 7.29
C GLY A 55 9.79 -7.36 7.92
N VAL A 56 8.66 -6.66 7.96
CA VAL A 56 8.52 -5.34 8.60
C VAL A 56 8.81 -5.42 10.10
N MET A 57 8.26 -6.44 10.78
CA MET A 57 8.60 -6.71 12.19
C MET A 57 10.12 -6.91 12.38
N HIS A 58 10.75 -7.70 11.53
CA HIS A 58 12.19 -7.97 11.62
C HIS A 58 13.03 -6.70 11.46
N LEU A 59 12.75 -5.91 10.44
CA LEU A 59 13.45 -4.65 10.18
C LEU A 59 13.22 -3.63 11.30
N GLY A 60 11.96 -3.42 11.69
CA GLY A 60 11.59 -2.46 12.71
C GLY A 60 12.24 -2.77 14.06
N PHE A 61 12.20 -4.03 14.47
CA PHE A 61 12.81 -4.46 15.71
C PHE A 61 14.35 -4.39 15.67
N LYS A 62 14.97 -4.67 14.52
CA LYS A 62 16.42 -4.54 14.32
C LYS A 62 16.87 -3.08 14.39
N ILE A 63 16.15 -2.13 13.78
CA ILE A 63 16.45 -0.71 13.87
C ILE A 63 16.20 -0.21 15.28
N PHE A 64 15.05 -0.55 15.89
CA PHE A 64 14.75 -0.15 17.26
C PHE A 64 15.84 -0.58 18.25
N GLY A 65 16.36 -1.79 18.11
CA GLY A 65 17.48 -2.27 18.93
C GLY A 65 18.76 -1.42 18.85
N LEU A 66 18.93 -0.59 17.81
CA LEU A 66 20.05 0.33 17.68
C LEU A 66 19.80 1.70 18.33
N ILE A 67 18.53 2.08 18.49
CA ILE A 67 18.12 3.41 18.95
C ILE A 67 17.38 3.40 20.29
N ASN A 68 17.10 2.22 20.86
CA ASN A 68 16.25 2.08 22.05
C ASN A 68 16.79 2.81 23.28
N SER A 69 18.11 2.97 23.41
CA SER A 69 18.74 3.70 24.51
C SER A 69 18.40 5.20 24.55
N GLU A 70 17.90 5.74 23.44
CA GLU A 70 17.51 7.15 23.34
C GLU A 70 16.10 7.45 23.93
N PHE A 71 15.36 6.39 24.28
CA PHE A 71 13.98 6.53 24.80
C PHE A 71 13.92 6.27 26.30
N PRO A 72 13.03 7.01 27.00
CA PRO A 72 12.83 6.80 28.44
C PRO A 72 12.20 5.43 28.72
N THR A 73 12.64 4.77 29.77
CA THR A 73 11.97 3.58 30.29
C THR A 73 10.76 3.99 31.15
N ARG A 74 9.65 3.28 30.97
CA ARG A 74 8.43 3.44 31.76
C ARG A 74 8.01 2.09 32.34
N ASP A 75 7.70 2.00 33.62
CA ASP A 75 7.41 0.72 34.30
C ASP A 75 6.17 0.00 33.78
N ASN A 76 5.21 0.76 33.27
CA ASN A 76 3.93 0.26 32.76
C ASN A 76 3.91 -0.06 31.27
N ILE A 77 4.97 0.28 30.52
CA ILE A 77 5.06 0.12 29.07
C ILE A 77 6.34 -0.64 28.71
N ASN A 78 6.21 -1.55 27.76
CA ASN A 78 7.34 -2.21 27.12
C ASN A 78 7.46 -1.71 25.67
N LEU A 79 8.41 -0.81 25.42
CA LEU A 79 8.63 -0.23 24.09
C LEU A 79 9.11 -1.25 23.06
N ASP A 80 9.94 -2.25 23.46
CA ASP A 80 10.38 -3.33 22.57
C ASP A 80 9.17 -4.08 22.00
N ASN A 81 8.21 -4.43 22.86
CA ASN A 81 6.98 -5.09 22.44
C ASN A 81 6.08 -4.17 21.63
N THR A 82 5.93 -2.89 22.05
CA THR A 82 5.08 -1.93 21.34
C THR A 82 5.55 -1.73 19.89
N VAL A 83 6.85 -1.45 19.69
CA VAL A 83 7.42 -1.26 18.36
C VAL A 83 7.36 -2.54 17.53
N LYS A 84 7.75 -3.67 18.13
CA LYS A 84 7.77 -4.96 17.46
C LYS A 84 6.40 -5.34 16.92
N TYR A 85 5.36 -5.21 17.76
CA TYR A 85 4.01 -5.65 17.39
C TYR A 85 3.24 -4.61 16.59
N ALA A 86 3.57 -3.31 16.70
CA ALA A 86 3.09 -2.33 15.72
C ALA A 86 3.60 -2.68 14.31
N CYS A 87 4.88 -3.01 14.16
CA CYS A 87 5.44 -3.46 12.89
C CYS A 87 4.85 -4.80 12.39
N LEU A 88 4.56 -5.76 13.30
CA LEU A 88 3.98 -7.05 12.92
C LEU A 88 2.53 -6.93 12.44
N LEU A 89 1.74 -6.11 13.13
CA LEU A 89 0.29 -6.06 12.97
C LEU A 89 -0.20 -4.88 12.10
N HIS A 90 0.70 -4.07 11.53
CA HIS A 90 0.32 -2.89 10.74
C HIS A 90 -0.63 -3.20 9.58
N ASP A 91 -0.51 -4.38 8.98
CA ASP A 91 -1.27 -4.85 7.83
C ASP A 91 -2.39 -5.86 8.16
N ILE A 92 -2.63 -6.15 9.47
CA ILE A 92 -3.54 -7.23 9.87
C ILE A 92 -4.99 -7.00 9.43
N GLY A 93 -5.38 -5.72 9.27
CA GLY A 93 -6.70 -5.29 8.80
C GLY A 93 -6.85 -5.17 7.29
N HIS A 94 -5.86 -5.57 6.50
CA HIS A 94 -5.89 -5.34 5.05
C HIS A 94 -7.05 -6.04 4.35
N ALA A 95 -7.65 -5.37 3.36
CA ALA A 95 -8.72 -5.91 2.54
C ALA A 95 -8.25 -7.05 1.62
N PRO A 96 -9.14 -7.98 1.20
CA PRO A 96 -8.86 -8.90 0.11
C PRO A 96 -8.40 -8.16 -1.15
N PHE A 97 -7.42 -8.67 -1.88
CA PHE A 97 -6.75 -7.99 -2.99
C PHE A 97 -6.06 -6.67 -2.61
N SER A 98 -5.78 -6.48 -1.31
CA SER A 98 -4.99 -5.36 -0.80
C SER A 98 -5.58 -3.99 -1.20
N HIS A 99 -4.78 -3.05 -1.68
CA HIS A 99 -5.21 -1.71 -2.08
C HIS A 99 -6.27 -1.67 -3.20
N ALA A 100 -6.52 -2.80 -3.88
CA ALA A 100 -7.56 -2.83 -4.92
C ALA A 100 -8.98 -2.67 -4.35
N THR A 101 -9.18 -2.99 -3.08
CA THR A 101 -10.52 -3.05 -2.49
C THR A 101 -10.68 -2.36 -1.14
N GLU A 102 -9.64 -1.71 -0.63
CA GLU A 102 -9.70 -1.03 0.66
C GLU A 102 -10.69 0.14 0.70
N ASP A 103 -10.95 0.78 -0.44
CA ASP A 103 -11.95 1.85 -0.57
C ASP A 103 -13.40 1.37 -0.31
N PHE A 104 -13.64 0.05 -0.27
CA PHE A 104 -14.94 -0.50 0.10
C PHE A 104 -15.17 -0.59 1.61
N PHE A 105 -14.15 -0.40 2.43
CA PHE A 105 -14.33 -0.32 3.88
C PHE A 105 -15.21 0.88 4.25
N ASP A 106 -15.93 0.72 5.35
CA ASP A 106 -16.68 1.83 5.96
C ASP A 106 -15.76 2.58 6.92
N GLU A 107 -15.26 3.74 6.47
CA GLU A 107 -14.35 4.57 7.26
C GLU A 107 -15.01 5.11 8.53
N ASP A 108 -16.32 5.43 8.47
CA ASP A 108 -17.08 5.90 9.64
C ASP A 108 -17.23 4.80 10.69
N GLU A 109 -17.45 3.54 10.27
CA GLU A 109 -17.44 2.38 11.16
C GLU A 109 -16.08 2.25 11.86
N CYS A 110 -14.99 2.33 11.09
CA CYS A 110 -13.63 2.21 11.63
C CYS A 110 -13.33 3.33 12.63
N LYS A 111 -13.63 4.59 12.30
CA LYS A 111 -13.43 5.73 13.17
C LYS A 111 -14.29 5.65 14.44
N SER A 112 -15.55 5.21 14.32
CA SER A 112 -16.44 5.03 15.47
C SER A 112 -15.88 4.03 16.48
N LYS A 113 -15.40 2.86 15.99
CA LYS A 113 -14.77 1.83 16.84
C LYS A 113 -13.47 2.33 17.48
N LEU A 114 -12.64 3.06 16.74
CA LEU A 114 -11.39 3.59 17.29
C LEU A 114 -11.63 4.61 18.41
N LYS A 115 -12.69 5.42 18.34
CA LYS A 115 -13.09 6.36 19.38
C LYS A 115 -13.45 5.70 20.72
N GLU A 116 -13.90 4.45 20.71
CA GLU A 116 -14.21 3.72 21.95
C GLU A 116 -13.01 3.61 22.89
N HIS A 117 -11.78 3.65 22.33
CA HIS A 117 -10.53 3.57 23.10
C HIS A 117 -10.09 4.89 23.75
N GLN A 118 -10.75 6.03 23.45
CA GLN A 118 -10.52 7.34 24.07
C GLN A 118 -9.06 7.82 24.00
N PHE A 119 -8.39 7.59 22.86
CA PHE A 119 -7.03 8.07 22.61
C PHE A 119 -6.94 9.59 22.60
N SER A 120 -5.76 10.14 22.85
CA SER A 120 -5.54 11.58 22.95
C SER A 120 -5.46 12.31 21.60
N PHE A 121 -5.52 11.59 20.47
CA PHE A 121 -5.52 12.18 19.12
C PHE A 121 -6.93 12.28 18.53
N ASP A 122 -7.09 13.23 17.63
CA ASP A 122 -8.37 13.49 16.95
C ASP A 122 -8.65 12.45 15.87
N VAL A 123 -9.54 11.51 16.18
CA VAL A 123 -9.93 10.41 15.28
C VAL A 123 -10.73 10.91 14.07
N ASP A 124 -11.52 11.99 14.21
CA ASP A 124 -12.37 12.50 13.12
C ASP A 124 -11.54 13.06 11.96
N ASN A 125 -10.43 13.70 12.27
CA ASN A 125 -9.55 14.34 11.31
C ASN A 125 -8.41 13.43 10.79
N LEU A 126 -8.48 12.11 11.04
CA LEU A 126 -7.50 11.17 10.50
C LEU A 126 -7.58 11.12 8.97
N THR A 127 -6.40 11.15 8.35
CA THR A 127 -6.19 11.00 6.89
C THR A 127 -5.48 9.69 6.53
N SER A 128 -5.39 8.79 7.50
CA SER A 128 -4.76 7.48 7.35
C SER A 128 -5.53 6.60 6.37
N ALA A 129 -4.84 5.63 5.75
CA ALA A 129 -5.48 4.73 4.80
C ALA A 129 -6.53 3.82 5.50
N PRO A 130 -7.60 3.40 4.79
CA PRO A 130 -8.65 2.57 5.39
C PRO A 130 -8.14 1.29 6.04
N HIS A 131 -7.13 0.63 5.45
CA HIS A 131 -6.52 -0.58 6.02
C HIS A 131 -5.73 -0.30 7.31
N GLU A 132 -5.14 0.90 7.47
CA GLU A 132 -4.43 1.29 8.70
C GLU A 132 -5.42 1.45 9.87
N LEU A 133 -6.57 2.11 9.61
CA LEU A 133 -7.67 2.20 10.58
C LEU A 133 -8.19 0.81 10.95
N MET A 134 -8.45 -0.03 9.95
CA MET A 134 -8.92 -1.40 10.15
C MET A 134 -7.89 -2.23 10.94
N SER A 135 -6.59 -2.08 10.68
CA SER A 135 -5.53 -2.78 11.41
C SER A 135 -5.52 -2.41 12.90
N CYS A 136 -5.70 -1.13 13.23
CA CYS A 136 -5.78 -0.68 14.62
C CYS A 136 -6.98 -1.31 15.34
N ILE A 137 -8.19 -1.20 14.79
CA ILE A 137 -9.40 -1.69 15.48
C ILE A 137 -9.44 -3.22 15.58
N VAL A 138 -8.94 -3.92 14.57
CA VAL A 138 -8.86 -5.38 14.55
C VAL A 138 -7.83 -5.88 15.58
N ALA A 139 -6.67 -5.23 15.65
CA ALA A 139 -5.65 -5.59 16.63
C ALA A 139 -6.12 -5.32 18.07
N LEU A 140 -6.70 -4.16 18.32
CA LEU A 140 -7.22 -3.80 19.64
C LEU A 140 -8.38 -4.70 20.10
N GLY A 141 -9.23 -5.11 19.16
CA GLY A 141 -10.38 -5.98 19.46
C GLY A 141 -10.01 -7.44 19.73
N ASN A 142 -8.92 -7.95 19.13
CA ASN A 142 -8.55 -9.37 19.25
C ASN A 142 -7.45 -9.66 20.26
N PHE A 143 -6.56 -8.71 20.52
CA PHE A 143 -5.33 -8.95 21.28
C PHE A 143 -5.25 -8.12 22.56
N ASP A 144 -6.38 -7.75 23.16
CA ASP A 144 -6.42 -6.92 24.37
C ASP A 144 -5.68 -7.56 25.56
N ASP A 145 -5.87 -8.86 25.75
CA ASP A 145 -5.21 -9.65 26.79
C ASP A 145 -3.69 -9.73 26.55
N GLU A 146 -3.28 -9.98 25.30
CA GLU A 146 -1.88 -10.03 24.89
C GLU A 146 -1.21 -8.67 25.05
N PHE A 147 -1.90 -7.58 24.66
CA PHE A 147 -1.40 -6.22 24.81
C PHE A 147 -1.18 -5.87 26.28
N THR A 148 -2.11 -6.22 27.16
CA THR A 148 -2.00 -6.04 28.59
C THR A 148 -0.86 -6.87 29.18
N LYS A 149 -0.80 -8.18 28.85
CA LYS A 149 0.23 -9.11 29.33
C LYS A 149 1.63 -8.68 28.91
N LEU A 150 1.80 -8.19 27.69
CA LEU A 150 3.08 -7.79 27.10
C LEU A 150 3.39 -6.31 27.36
N LYS A 151 2.54 -5.58 28.06
CA LYS A 151 2.65 -4.14 28.34
C LYS A 151 2.82 -3.31 27.08
N ILE A 152 2.06 -3.61 26.02
CA ILE A 152 2.06 -2.84 24.79
C ILE A 152 1.28 -1.56 25.03
N ASP A 153 1.87 -0.42 24.68
CA ASP A 153 1.18 0.87 24.66
C ASP A 153 0.22 0.93 23.48
N LYS A 154 -1.09 0.83 23.75
CA LYS A 154 -2.14 0.80 22.74
C LYS A 154 -2.23 2.08 21.92
N GLU A 155 -2.00 3.24 22.57
CA GLU A 155 -2.03 4.51 21.88
C GLU A 155 -0.81 4.68 20.98
N LEU A 156 0.40 4.43 21.47
CA LEU A 156 1.61 4.48 20.64
C LEU A 156 1.56 3.47 19.50
N PHE A 157 1.05 2.24 19.75
CA PHE A 157 0.80 1.24 18.73
C PHE A 157 -0.06 1.78 17.58
N CYS A 158 -1.21 2.37 17.89
CA CYS A 158 -2.09 2.97 16.89
C CYS A 158 -1.44 4.17 16.19
N ARG A 159 -0.77 5.05 16.94
CA ARG A 159 -0.07 6.20 16.37
C ARG A 159 1.02 5.80 15.37
N MET A 160 1.76 4.73 15.66
CA MET A 160 2.77 4.20 14.75
C MET A 160 2.16 3.72 13.44
N ILE A 161 1.02 3.04 13.47
CA ILE A 161 0.33 2.54 12.27
C ILE A 161 -0.32 3.70 11.50
N LEU A 162 -1.01 4.59 12.20
CA LEU A 162 -1.77 5.70 11.61
C LEU A 162 -0.90 6.90 11.19
N GLY A 163 0.37 6.95 11.60
CA GLY A 163 1.26 8.06 11.32
C GLY A 163 0.90 9.35 12.05
N VAL A 164 0.37 9.27 13.28
CA VAL A 164 -0.12 10.42 14.06
C VAL A 164 0.85 10.80 15.17
N ASP A 165 1.61 11.85 14.96
CA ASP A 165 2.55 12.38 15.95
C ASP A 165 1.83 12.86 17.23
N TYR A 166 2.52 12.73 18.36
CA TYR A 166 2.17 13.52 19.56
C TYR A 166 2.48 14.99 19.29
N GLU A 167 1.67 15.89 19.86
CA GLU A 167 1.95 17.32 19.77
C GLU A 167 3.30 17.63 20.42
N ARG A 168 4.02 18.58 19.81
CA ARG A 168 5.35 18.97 20.29
C ARG A 168 5.25 19.51 21.72
N ASP A 169 6.25 19.16 22.51
CA ASP A 169 6.40 19.57 23.91
C ASP A 169 5.31 19.03 24.88
N LEU A 170 4.40 18.17 24.40
CA LEU A 170 3.50 17.41 25.25
C LEU A 170 4.10 16.03 25.61
N GLU A 171 3.51 15.42 26.65
CA GLU A 171 3.87 14.06 27.05
C GLU A 171 3.69 13.08 25.89
N GLY A 172 4.66 12.21 25.67
CA GLY A 172 4.68 11.26 24.57
C GLY A 172 5.42 11.76 23.33
N SER A 173 5.67 13.08 23.19
CA SER A 173 6.37 13.63 22.01
C SER A 173 7.79 13.07 21.81
N GLU A 174 8.38 12.49 22.85
CA GLU A 174 9.63 11.76 22.79
C GLU A 174 9.55 10.49 21.94
N PHE A 175 8.34 9.94 21.71
CA PHE A 175 8.10 8.73 20.91
C PHE A 175 7.81 9.00 19.42
N ASN A 176 7.70 10.27 19.00
CA ASN A 176 7.48 10.60 17.58
C ASN A 176 8.51 9.97 16.62
N PRO A 177 9.80 9.77 16.99
CA PRO A 177 10.73 9.01 16.17
C PRO A 177 10.29 7.56 15.89
N LEU A 178 9.56 6.92 16.81
CA LEU A 178 9.04 5.56 16.63
C LEU A 178 7.86 5.53 15.66
N ILE A 179 7.04 6.58 15.66
CA ILE A 179 5.99 6.76 14.66
C ILE A 179 6.62 6.87 13.27
N SER A 180 7.67 7.69 13.14
CA SER A 180 8.41 7.84 11.89
C SER A 180 9.12 6.56 11.43
N LEU A 181 9.43 5.63 12.33
CA LEU A 181 10.02 4.34 11.98
C LEU A 181 9.11 3.48 11.12
N LEU A 182 7.79 3.53 11.35
CA LEU A 182 6.78 2.73 10.64
C LEU A 182 5.98 3.56 9.62
N ASN A 183 5.89 4.88 9.81
CA ASN A 183 5.12 5.76 8.93
C ASN A 183 5.91 7.02 8.59
N SER A 184 6.75 6.94 7.57
CA SER A 184 7.54 8.07 7.05
C SER A 184 7.87 7.87 5.56
N TYR A 185 8.70 8.73 4.99
CA TYR A 185 9.14 8.59 3.58
C TYR A 185 10.09 7.42 3.34
N ILE A 186 10.94 7.12 4.32
CA ILE A 186 11.80 5.94 4.33
C ILE A 186 11.54 5.25 5.68
N ASP A 187 10.59 4.37 5.70
CA ASP A 187 10.19 3.57 6.84
C ASP A 187 10.41 2.08 6.58
N VAL A 188 10.19 1.28 7.60
CA VAL A 188 10.45 -0.16 7.55
C VAL A 188 9.47 -0.90 6.65
N ASP A 189 8.23 -0.40 6.51
CA ASP A 189 7.24 -0.92 5.57
C ASP A 189 7.74 -0.77 4.13
N LYS A 190 8.13 0.45 3.74
CA LYS A 190 8.67 0.75 2.40
C LYS A 190 9.96 0.00 2.11
N LEU A 191 10.84 -0.14 3.10
CA LEU A 191 12.07 -0.91 2.96
C LEU A 191 11.77 -2.39 2.67
N ASP A 192 10.82 -3.00 3.38
CA ASP A 192 10.47 -4.40 3.13
C ASP A 192 9.85 -4.58 1.75
N TYR A 193 8.73 -3.86 1.44
CA TYR A 193 8.00 -4.15 0.21
C TYR A 193 8.80 -3.83 -1.06
N ILE A 194 9.59 -2.76 -1.08
CA ILE A 194 10.42 -2.44 -2.26
C ILE A 194 11.43 -3.56 -2.53
N LEU A 195 12.09 -4.05 -1.49
CA LEU A 195 13.06 -5.14 -1.60
C LEU A 195 12.39 -6.47 -1.97
N ARG A 196 11.29 -6.78 -1.31
CA ARG A 196 10.53 -8.03 -1.50
C ARG A 196 9.94 -8.09 -2.89
N ASP A 197 9.21 -7.07 -3.30
CA ASP A 197 8.57 -6.99 -4.60
C ASP A 197 9.58 -7.01 -5.74
N SER A 198 10.72 -6.31 -5.58
CA SER A 198 11.83 -6.35 -6.54
C SER A 198 12.32 -7.78 -6.76
N LYS A 199 12.57 -8.54 -5.69
CA LYS A 199 13.02 -9.93 -5.77
C LYS A 199 11.94 -10.83 -6.39
N MET A 200 10.69 -10.67 -5.98
CA MET A 200 9.58 -11.51 -6.43
C MET A 200 9.16 -11.25 -7.87
N THR A 201 9.30 -10.02 -8.35
CA THR A 201 9.05 -9.66 -9.76
C THR A 201 10.24 -9.95 -10.69
N GLY A 202 11.43 -10.23 -10.12
CA GLY A 202 12.66 -10.35 -10.87
C GLY A 202 13.17 -9.01 -11.42
N PHE A 203 12.72 -7.89 -10.84
CA PHE A 203 13.19 -6.56 -11.20
C PHE A 203 14.52 -6.26 -10.53
N TYR A 204 15.63 -6.65 -11.17
CA TYR A 204 16.99 -6.55 -10.61
C TYR A 204 17.57 -5.12 -10.52
N GLY A 205 16.79 -4.10 -10.85
CA GLY A 205 17.22 -2.70 -10.77
C GLY A 205 17.42 -2.18 -9.34
N ILE A 206 17.08 -2.97 -8.32
CA ILE A 206 17.20 -2.62 -6.91
C ILE A 206 18.15 -3.58 -6.22
N ASN A 207 19.34 -3.11 -5.93
CA ASN A 207 20.30 -3.81 -5.06
C ASN A 207 20.65 -2.89 -3.90
N LEU A 208 20.07 -3.15 -2.74
CA LEU A 208 20.26 -2.32 -1.53
C LEU A 208 21.09 -3.07 -0.51
N ASP A 209 22.10 -2.39 0.01
CA ASP A 209 22.79 -2.78 1.25
C ASP A 209 21.87 -2.48 2.45
N THR A 210 21.02 -3.45 2.76
CA THR A 210 20.00 -3.34 3.81
C THR A 210 20.65 -3.13 5.19
N ASP A 211 21.77 -3.78 5.46
CA ASP A 211 22.46 -3.63 6.75
C ASP A 211 22.98 -2.20 6.90
N ARG A 212 23.49 -1.61 5.84
CA ARG A 212 23.97 -0.22 5.86
C ARG A 212 22.82 0.78 6.09
N ILE A 213 21.64 0.57 5.50
CA ILE A 213 20.47 1.39 5.79
C ILE A 213 20.05 1.23 7.25
N VAL A 214 19.90 0.01 7.72
CA VAL A 214 19.50 -0.29 9.12
C VAL A 214 20.44 0.39 10.12
N GLN A 215 21.75 0.31 9.89
CA GLN A 215 22.76 0.93 10.77
C GLN A 215 22.84 2.45 10.65
N SER A 216 22.15 3.05 9.70
CA SER A 216 22.18 4.50 9.49
C SER A 216 21.12 5.27 10.27
N TYR A 217 20.11 4.59 10.80
CA TYR A 217 19.08 5.24 11.61
C TYR A 217 19.67 5.70 12.95
N VAL A 218 19.47 6.97 13.27
CA VAL A 218 19.91 7.59 14.53
C VAL A 218 18.85 8.58 15.02
N ILE A 219 18.82 8.84 16.32
CA ILE A 219 18.00 9.90 16.90
C ILE A 219 18.86 11.15 17.03
N HIS A 220 18.39 12.26 16.46
CA HIS A 220 19.01 13.56 16.61
C HIS A 220 17.93 14.63 16.82
N ASN A 221 18.07 15.43 17.87
CA ASN A 221 17.09 16.48 18.24
C ASN A 221 15.63 15.96 18.29
N LYS A 222 15.40 14.81 18.93
CA LYS A 222 14.10 14.13 19.05
C LYS A 222 13.47 13.76 17.70
N ARG A 223 14.27 13.54 16.64
CA ARG A 223 13.83 13.10 15.32
C ARG A 223 14.57 11.85 14.90
N LEU A 224 13.89 10.98 14.18
CA LEU A 224 14.54 9.89 13.47
C LEU A 224 15.17 10.45 12.20
N VAL A 225 16.48 10.31 12.08
CA VAL A 225 17.24 10.80 10.92
C VAL A 225 18.18 9.70 10.42
N LEU A 226 18.76 9.90 9.25
CA LEU A 226 19.69 8.95 8.64
C LEU A 226 21.11 9.55 8.62
N SER A 227 22.11 8.79 8.99
CA SER A 227 23.49 9.25 8.92
C SER A 227 23.97 9.38 7.47
N SER A 228 24.91 10.29 7.22
CA SER A 228 25.51 10.53 5.89
C SER A 228 26.14 9.29 5.25
N LYS A 229 26.49 8.27 6.05
CA LYS A 229 27.03 6.98 5.57
C LYS A 229 26.09 6.23 4.65
N SER A 230 24.77 6.50 4.72
CA SER A 230 23.73 5.83 3.92
C SER A 230 23.33 6.58 2.64
N LEU A 231 23.88 7.75 2.34
CA LEU A 231 23.46 8.59 1.22
C LEU A 231 23.31 7.85 -0.11
N SER A 232 24.33 7.05 -0.48
CA SER A 232 24.31 6.27 -1.72
C SER A 232 23.19 5.20 -1.74
N VAL A 233 22.92 4.60 -0.58
CA VAL A 233 21.89 3.54 -0.47
C VAL A 233 20.51 4.15 -0.50
N ILE A 234 20.33 5.31 0.15
CA ILE A 234 19.07 6.09 0.10
C ILE A 234 18.77 6.52 -1.33
N SER A 235 19.77 7.03 -2.05
CA SER A 235 19.65 7.41 -3.46
C SER A 235 19.18 6.23 -4.33
N ASN A 236 19.79 5.05 -4.14
CA ASN A 236 19.42 3.82 -4.82
C ASN A 236 17.99 3.35 -4.46
N LEU A 237 17.59 3.48 -3.18
CA LEU A 237 16.24 3.15 -2.73
C LEU A 237 15.19 4.02 -3.43
N ILE A 238 15.43 5.33 -3.48
CA ILE A 238 14.53 6.29 -4.14
C ILE A 238 14.41 5.98 -5.64
N TYR A 239 15.54 5.77 -6.30
CA TYR A 239 15.57 5.37 -7.71
C TYR A 239 14.80 4.06 -7.93
N GLY A 240 15.09 3.06 -7.11
CA GLY A 240 14.43 1.75 -7.18
C GLY A 240 12.92 1.83 -6.96
N ARG A 241 12.49 2.58 -5.95
CA ARG A 241 11.06 2.84 -5.69
C ARG A 241 10.39 3.48 -6.92
N ASN A 242 10.98 4.53 -7.46
CA ASN A 242 10.45 5.21 -8.63
C ASN A 242 10.36 4.29 -9.86
N ALA A 243 11.37 3.45 -10.06
CA ALA A 243 11.38 2.46 -11.13
C ALA A 243 10.29 1.37 -10.94
N MET A 244 10.11 0.85 -9.71
CA MET A 244 9.03 -0.10 -9.40
C MET A 244 7.65 0.52 -9.66
N PHE A 245 7.41 1.75 -9.21
CA PHE A 245 6.14 2.43 -9.48
C PHE A 245 5.90 2.62 -10.97
N ARG A 246 6.92 3.04 -11.73
CA ARG A 246 6.79 3.32 -13.16
C ARG A 246 6.58 2.06 -14.00
N TRP A 247 7.32 0.99 -13.73
CA TRP A 247 7.42 -0.15 -14.63
C TRP A 247 6.72 -1.40 -14.14
N VAL A 248 6.51 -1.54 -12.84
CA VAL A 248 5.93 -2.73 -12.23
C VAL A 248 4.50 -2.45 -11.75
N TYR A 249 4.31 -1.57 -10.77
CA TYR A 249 2.98 -1.34 -10.18
C TYR A 249 2.00 -0.67 -11.16
N ASN A 250 2.46 0.32 -11.92
CA ASN A 250 1.66 1.02 -12.93
C ASN A 250 1.73 0.39 -14.33
N HIS A 251 2.16 -0.88 -14.43
CA HIS A 251 2.06 -1.60 -15.69
C HIS A 251 0.59 -1.66 -16.14
N HIS A 252 0.32 -1.32 -17.40
CA HIS A 252 -1.05 -1.18 -17.91
C HIS A 252 -1.94 -2.39 -17.62
N VAL A 253 -1.41 -3.63 -17.68
CA VAL A 253 -2.19 -4.84 -17.36
C VAL A 253 -2.47 -4.95 -15.87
N VAL A 254 -1.53 -4.56 -14.99
CA VAL A 254 -1.73 -4.57 -13.53
C VAL A 254 -2.83 -3.59 -13.15
N THR A 255 -2.72 -2.34 -13.64
CA THR A 255 -3.72 -1.29 -13.40
C THR A 255 -5.10 -1.70 -13.93
N TYR A 256 -5.15 -2.32 -15.10
CA TYR A 256 -6.39 -2.82 -15.69
C TYR A 256 -7.02 -3.93 -14.84
N TYR A 257 -6.24 -4.93 -14.45
CA TYR A 257 -6.72 -6.04 -13.61
C TYR A 257 -7.27 -5.55 -12.27
N THR A 258 -6.58 -4.62 -11.63
CA THR A 258 -7.05 -3.99 -10.38
C THR A 258 -8.40 -3.30 -10.59
N SER A 259 -8.55 -2.54 -11.69
CA SER A 259 -9.81 -1.89 -12.03
C SER A 259 -10.94 -2.89 -12.32
N LEU A 260 -10.65 -4.04 -12.95
CA LEU A 260 -11.66 -5.07 -13.18
C LEU A 260 -12.20 -5.67 -11.88
N ILE A 261 -11.32 -5.91 -10.88
CA ILE A 261 -11.74 -6.37 -9.56
C ILE A 261 -12.67 -5.35 -8.92
N GLN A 262 -12.29 -4.07 -8.90
CA GLN A 262 -13.11 -2.98 -8.35
C GLN A 262 -14.49 -2.93 -9.03
N ARG A 263 -14.54 -2.90 -10.35
CA ARG A 263 -15.79 -2.86 -11.13
C ARG A 263 -16.71 -4.05 -10.88
N PHE A 264 -16.14 -5.25 -10.72
CA PHE A 264 -16.96 -6.42 -10.43
C PHE A 264 -17.58 -6.32 -9.04
N ILE A 265 -16.82 -5.90 -8.04
CA ILE A 265 -17.31 -5.71 -6.68
C ILE A 265 -18.35 -4.58 -6.63
N GLU A 266 -18.07 -3.43 -7.27
CA GLU A 266 -19.03 -2.31 -7.38
C GLU A 266 -20.36 -2.77 -7.97
N TYR A 267 -20.31 -3.49 -9.08
CA TYR A 267 -21.51 -4.01 -9.71
C TYR A 267 -22.26 -5.00 -8.82
N LEU A 268 -21.56 -5.88 -8.09
CA LEU A 268 -22.21 -6.79 -7.14
C LEU A 268 -22.84 -6.05 -5.97
N ILE A 269 -22.23 -4.97 -5.48
CA ILE A 269 -22.81 -4.11 -4.43
C ILE A 269 -24.05 -3.37 -4.95
N GLU A 270 -24.07 -2.91 -6.19
CA GLU A 270 -25.27 -2.32 -6.83
C GLU A 270 -26.41 -3.31 -6.92
N LEU A 271 -26.12 -4.58 -7.20
CA LEU A 271 -27.11 -5.65 -7.25
C LEU A 271 -27.59 -6.12 -5.88
N ASP A 272 -26.71 -6.09 -4.88
CA ASP A 272 -26.98 -6.50 -3.50
C ASP A 272 -26.04 -5.75 -2.54
N VAL A 273 -26.58 -4.74 -1.87
CA VAL A 273 -25.85 -3.90 -0.89
C VAL A 273 -25.21 -4.73 0.23
N SER A 274 -25.76 -5.92 0.55
CA SER A 274 -25.20 -6.78 1.60
C SER A 274 -23.79 -7.31 1.27
N VAL A 275 -23.38 -7.30 0.00
CA VAL A 275 -22.03 -7.66 -0.42
C VAL A 275 -20.98 -6.77 0.29
N LYS A 276 -21.23 -5.46 0.40
CA LYS A 276 -20.32 -4.56 1.10
C LYS A 276 -20.14 -4.98 2.57
N SER A 277 -21.21 -5.16 3.31
CA SER A 277 -21.16 -5.53 4.72
C SER A 277 -20.61 -6.94 4.97
N ASN A 278 -20.88 -7.90 4.06
CA ASN A 278 -20.43 -9.28 4.20
C ASN A 278 -18.96 -9.49 3.88
N TYR A 279 -18.32 -8.62 3.08
CA TYR A 279 -16.94 -8.82 2.62
C TYR A 279 -15.98 -7.68 2.99
N PHE A 280 -16.50 -6.47 3.31
CA PHE A 280 -15.68 -5.27 3.53
C PHE A 280 -16.06 -4.50 4.80
N SER A 281 -16.51 -5.17 5.84
CA SER A 281 -16.80 -4.62 7.17
C SER A 281 -15.76 -5.07 8.20
N PHE A 282 -15.77 -4.43 9.36
CA PHE A 282 -14.99 -4.90 10.51
C PHE A 282 -15.28 -6.37 10.82
N LYS A 283 -16.55 -6.78 10.83
CA LYS A 283 -16.95 -8.16 11.06
C LYS A 283 -16.35 -9.13 10.05
N ALA A 284 -16.41 -8.79 8.76
CA ALA A 284 -15.87 -9.60 7.68
C ALA A 284 -14.38 -9.90 7.85
N ILE A 285 -13.61 -8.92 8.30
CA ILE A 285 -12.18 -9.07 8.54
C ILE A 285 -11.90 -9.79 9.86
N ASN A 286 -12.59 -9.36 10.93
CA ASN A 286 -12.32 -9.74 12.29
C ASN A 286 -12.83 -11.13 12.67
N GLU A 287 -14.03 -11.49 12.23
CA GLU A 287 -14.73 -12.72 12.60
C GLU A 287 -14.72 -13.74 11.47
N ASP A 288 -15.05 -13.30 10.25
CA ASP A 288 -15.22 -14.19 9.10
C ASP A 288 -13.88 -14.44 8.37
N HIS A 289 -12.84 -13.65 8.66
CA HIS A 289 -11.48 -13.76 8.11
C HIS A 289 -11.43 -13.77 6.58
N ILE A 290 -12.26 -12.94 5.94
CA ILE A 290 -12.42 -12.86 4.47
C ILE A 290 -11.08 -12.55 3.79
N ASP A 291 -10.75 -13.31 2.72
CA ASP A 291 -9.50 -13.22 1.98
C ASP A 291 -9.72 -13.21 0.45
N ASP A 292 -8.64 -13.24 -0.34
CA ASP A 292 -8.69 -13.21 -1.82
C ASP A 292 -9.50 -14.38 -2.41
N ASN A 293 -9.52 -15.54 -1.72
CA ASN A 293 -10.24 -16.71 -2.21
C ASN A 293 -11.75 -16.55 -2.04
N ASP A 294 -12.19 -15.85 -0.99
CA ASP A 294 -13.61 -15.58 -0.75
C ASP A 294 -14.17 -14.67 -1.84
N ILE A 295 -13.44 -13.59 -2.18
CA ILE A 295 -13.81 -12.71 -3.29
C ILE A 295 -13.79 -13.45 -4.64
N THR A 296 -12.77 -14.30 -4.85
CA THR A 296 -12.72 -15.15 -6.06
C THR A 296 -13.93 -16.10 -6.11
N SER A 297 -14.35 -16.63 -4.97
CA SER A 297 -15.54 -17.49 -4.87
C SER A 297 -16.83 -16.71 -5.11
N LEU A 298 -16.92 -15.48 -4.60
CA LEU A 298 -18.00 -14.55 -4.88
C LEU A 298 -18.14 -14.31 -6.40
N PHE A 299 -17.02 -14.05 -7.10
CA PHE A 299 -17.04 -13.89 -8.56
C PHE A 299 -17.53 -15.15 -9.28
N LYS A 300 -17.05 -16.34 -8.85
CA LYS A 300 -17.50 -17.63 -9.42
C LYS A 300 -18.98 -17.87 -9.23
N LEU A 301 -19.54 -17.48 -8.08
CA LEU A 301 -20.95 -17.62 -7.77
C LEU A 301 -21.82 -16.76 -8.72
N HIS A 302 -21.35 -15.56 -9.04
CA HIS A 302 -22.10 -14.58 -9.82
C HIS A 302 -21.76 -14.53 -11.33
N LYS A 303 -20.81 -15.34 -11.81
CA LYS A 303 -20.29 -15.31 -13.19
C LYS A 303 -21.33 -15.43 -14.31
N ASN A 304 -22.49 -15.99 -14.03
CA ASN A 304 -23.57 -16.22 -15.02
C ASN A 304 -24.86 -15.48 -14.62
N LYS A 305 -24.78 -14.48 -13.75
CA LYS A 305 -25.98 -13.72 -13.35
C LYS A 305 -26.56 -12.93 -14.54
N ASP A 306 -25.66 -12.35 -15.35
CA ASP A 306 -25.97 -11.65 -16.59
C ASP A 306 -24.73 -11.63 -17.51
N GLU A 307 -24.85 -10.98 -18.68
CA GLU A 307 -23.76 -10.91 -19.67
C GLU A 307 -22.59 -10.05 -19.15
N HIS A 308 -22.86 -9.02 -18.33
CA HIS A 308 -21.83 -8.14 -17.76
C HIS A 308 -20.96 -8.89 -16.75
N THR A 309 -21.57 -9.59 -15.80
CA THR A 309 -20.83 -10.42 -14.82
C THR A 309 -20.02 -11.51 -15.49
N LYS A 310 -20.53 -12.11 -16.56
CA LYS A 310 -19.80 -13.10 -17.34
C LYS A 310 -18.57 -12.51 -18.00
N LYS A 311 -18.68 -11.34 -18.64
CA LYS A 311 -17.54 -10.67 -19.28
C LYS A 311 -16.48 -10.23 -18.25
N LEU A 312 -16.86 -9.66 -17.11
CA LEU A 312 -15.95 -9.32 -16.03
C LEU A 312 -15.22 -10.56 -15.51
N PHE A 313 -15.96 -11.65 -15.28
CA PHE A 313 -15.39 -12.93 -14.85
C PHE A 313 -14.37 -13.46 -15.85
N ASP A 314 -14.72 -13.49 -17.14
CA ASP A 314 -13.86 -13.99 -18.21
C ASP A 314 -12.58 -13.12 -18.35
N GLN A 315 -12.70 -11.83 -18.16
CA GLN A 315 -11.53 -10.94 -18.14
C GLN A 315 -10.62 -11.22 -16.92
N ILE A 316 -11.17 -11.32 -15.71
CA ILE A 316 -10.38 -11.51 -14.49
C ILE A 316 -9.76 -12.90 -14.43
N LEU A 317 -10.56 -13.96 -14.58
CA LEU A 317 -10.11 -15.35 -14.34
C LEU A 317 -9.65 -16.09 -15.59
N ASN A 318 -10.19 -15.73 -16.76
CA ASN A 318 -9.81 -16.35 -18.03
C ASN A 318 -8.92 -15.46 -18.90
N ARG A 319 -8.51 -14.29 -18.37
CA ARG A 319 -7.58 -13.33 -19.00
C ARG A 319 -8.03 -12.86 -20.39
N GLN A 320 -9.34 -12.77 -20.64
CA GLN A 320 -9.89 -12.25 -21.90
C GLN A 320 -9.93 -10.71 -21.91
N TYR A 321 -8.76 -10.08 -21.73
CA TYR A 321 -8.64 -8.63 -21.56
C TYR A 321 -8.96 -7.85 -22.84
N LEU A 322 -9.58 -6.69 -22.67
CA LEU A 322 -9.63 -5.67 -23.69
C LEU A 322 -8.21 -5.21 -24.06
N LYS A 323 -8.09 -4.58 -25.22
CA LYS A 323 -6.77 -4.14 -25.73
C LYS A 323 -6.53 -2.67 -25.40
N PRO A 324 -5.37 -2.29 -24.87
CA PRO A 324 -5.05 -0.90 -24.62
C PRO A 324 -4.81 -0.15 -25.92
N LEU A 325 -5.19 1.11 -25.99
CA LEU A 325 -4.85 2.01 -27.09
C LEU A 325 -3.34 2.33 -27.10
N TRP A 326 -2.75 2.48 -25.92
CA TRP A 326 -1.32 2.62 -25.66
C TRP A 326 -0.93 1.85 -24.40
N LYS A 327 0.32 1.42 -24.32
CA LYS A 327 0.84 0.61 -23.22
C LYS A 327 1.80 1.36 -22.31
N THR A 328 2.32 2.48 -22.78
CA THR A 328 3.34 3.26 -22.08
C THR A 328 3.07 4.76 -22.22
N PRO A 329 3.60 5.59 -21.30
CA PRO A 329 3.57 7.04 -21.45
C PRO A 329 4.20 7.53 -22.77
N PHE A 330 5.19 6.81 -23.30
CA PHE A 330 5.84 7.17 -24.57
C PHE A 330 4.92 6.94 -25.76
N GLU A 331 4.19 5.83 -25.79
CA GLU A 331 3.20 5.57 -26.84
C GLU A 331 2.07 6.60 -26.79
N PHE A 332 1.57 6.97 -25.61
CA PHE A 332 0.59 8.02 -25.42
C PHE A 332 1.05 9.34 -26.03
N LYS A 333 2.30 9.75 -25.74
CA LYS A 333 2.90 10.97 -26.27
C LYS A 333 3.17 10.92 -27.79
N ASN A 334 3.44 9.76 -28.34
CA ASN A 334 3.73 9.61 -29.77
C ASN A 334 2.45 9.51 -30.62
N ILE A 335 1.37 9.01 -30.06
CA ILE A 335 0.10 8.80 -30.77
C ILE A 335 -0.73 10.10 -30.83
N LEU A 336 -0.61 10.94 -29.80
CA LEU A 336 -1.43 12.13 -29.58
C LEU A 336 -0.56 13.40 -29.53
N THR A 337 -1.09 14.51 -30.05
CA THR A 337 -0.46 15.82 -29.91
C THR A 337 -0.51 16.31 -28.46
N PRO A 338 0.33 17.28 -28.04
CA PRO A 338 0.27 17.83 -26.69
C PRO A 338 -1.12 18.34 -26.29
N ASP A 339 -1.82 19.05 -27.18
CA ASP A 339 -3.18 19.57 -26.92
C ASP A 339 -4.19 18.45 -26.70
N GLN A 340 -4.11 17.36 -27.49
CA GLN A 340 -4.95 16.17 -27.32
C GLN A 340 -4.65 15.44 -26.02
N GLN A 341 -3.38 15.37 -25.63
CA GLN A 341 -2.97 14.78 -24.35
C GLN A 341 -3.56 15.56 -23.18
N ASP A 342 -3.45 16.90 -23.22
CA ASP A 342 -3.96 17.77 -22.16
C ASP A 342 -5.50 17.69 -22.06
N ASN A 343 -6.20 17.63 -23.21
CA ASN A 343 -7.65 17.43 -23.25
C ASN A 343 -8.08 16.08 -22.64
N ILE A 344 -7.39 15.00 -22.97
CA ILE A 344 -7.69 13.68 -22.43
C ILE A 344 -7.39 13.63 -20.92
N LEU A 345 -6.25 14.18 -20.48
CA LEU A 345 -5.89 14.27 -19.07
C LEU A 345 -6.88 15.10 -18.25
N ALA A 346 -7.36 16.21 -18.82
CA ALA A 346 -8.38 17.03 -18.18
C ALA A 346 -9.73 16.29 -18.07
N GLN A 347 -10.13 15.60 -19.14
CA GLN A 347 -11.40 14.85 -19.18
C GLN A 347 -11.35 13.57 -18.35
N ALA A 348 -10.20 12.88 -18.26
CA ALA A 348 -10.04 11.67 -17.45
C ALA A 348 -10.44 11.90 -15.97
N LYS A 349 -10.34 13.14 -15.49
CA LYS A 349 -10.81 13.53 -14.16
C LYS A 349 -12.33 13.75 -14.08
N PHE A 350 -13.02 13.85 -15.23
CA PHE A 350 -14.44 14.23 -15.36
C PHE A 350 -15.23 13.26 -16.25
N ASP A 351 -15.13 11.95 -16.03
CA ASP A 351 -15.93 10.92 -16.72
C ASP A 351 -15.62 10.73 -18.23
N LEU A 352 -14.35 10.72 -18.61
CA LEU A 352 -13.93 10.43 -20.01
C LEU A 352 -14.58 9.14 -20.54
N GLU A 353 -14.64 8.08 -19.73
CA GLU A 353 -15.23 6.79 -20.11
C GLU A 353 -16.71 6.95 -20.51
N LYS A 354 -17.50 7.58 -19.66
CA LYS A 354 -18.91 7.81 -19.90
C LYS A 354 -19.16 8.65 -21.14
N LYS A 355 -18.33 9.68 -21.34
CA LYS A 355 -18.42 10.56 -22.52
C LYS A 355 -18.11 9.79 -23.79
N LEU A 356 -17.03 9.01 -23.84
CA LEU A 356 -16.68 8.22 -25.01
C LEU A 356 -17.74 7.17 -25.33
N LYS A 357 -18.27 6.48 -24.32
CA LYS A 357 -19.35 5.51 -24.49
C LYS A 357 -20.60 6.16 -25.10
N SER A 358 -21.00 7.33 -24.59
CA SER A 358 -22.17 8.06 -25.08
C SER A 358 -21.96 8.56 -26.51
N GLN A 359 -20.83 9.22 -26.82
CA GLN A 359 -20.57 9.80 -28.14
C GLN A 359 -20.41 8.77 -29.24
N LEU A 360 -19.86 7.60 -28.91
CA LEU A 360 -19.59 6.52 -29.87
C LEU A 360 -20.62 5.37 -29.83
N SER A 361 -21.68 5.54 -29.04
CA SER A 361 -22.73 4.52 -28.84
C SER A 361 -22.13 3.15 -28.48
N LEU A 362 -21.23 3.14 -27.48
CA LEU A 362 -20.59 1.92 -27.00
C LEU A 362 -21.37 1.31 -25.85
N ASN A 363 -21.35 -0.02 -25.77
CA ASN A 363 -21.86 -0.76 -24.63
C ASN A 363 -20.90 -0.65 -23.42
N GLU A 364 -21.41 -0.97 -22.22
CA GLU A 364 -20.62 -0.88 -20.97
C GLU A 364 -19.32 -1.67 -21.02
N ASP A 365 -19.30 -2.82 -21.67
CA ASP A 365 -18.16 -3.74 -21.72
C ASP A 365 -17.21 -3.53 -22.91
N GLU A 366 -17.43 -2.51 -23.72
CA GLU A 366 -16.64 -2.29 -24.94
C GLU A 366 -15.46 -1.33 -24.75
N LEU A 367 -15.51 -0.54 -23.67
CA LEU A 367 -14.46 0.44 -23.33
C LEU A 367 -14.35 0.63 -21.83
N TYR A 368 -13.12 0.63 -21.32
CA TYR A 368 -12.79 1.04 -19.95
C TYR A 368 -11.66 2.05 -19.95
N VAL A 369 -11.78 3.09 -19.12
CA VAL A 369 -10.74 4.07 -18.83
C VAL A 369 -10.21 3.80 -17.43
N VAL A 370 -8.91 3.64 -17.31
CA VAL A 370 -8.24 3.35 -16.05
C VAL A 370 -7.09 4.35 -15.85
N ILE A 371 -7.05 5.03 -14.73
CA ILE A 371 -6.03 6.03 -14.44
C ILE A 371 -4.91 5.40 -13.61
N ALA A 372 -3.73 5.28 -14.20
CA ALA A 372 -2.53 4.93 -13.46
C ALA A 372 -2.03 6.18 -12.70
N LYS A 373 -2.06 6.11 -11.37
CA LYS A 373 -1.53 7.17 -10.51
C LYS A 373 -0.06 6.89 -10.23
N TYR A 374 0.82 7.59 -10.91
CA TYR A 374 2.23 7.56 -10.63
C TYR A 374 2.53 8.56 -9.49
N LYS A 375 2.90 8.03 -8.34
CA LYS A 375 3.38 8.82 -7.20
C LYS A 375 4.92 8.74 -7.16
N PRO A 376 5.64 9.52 -8.00
CA PRO A 376 7.08 9.58 -7.91
C PRO A 376 7.46 10.13 -6.54
N PHE A 377 8.66 9.77 -6.09
CA PHE A 377 9.26 10.45 -4.96
C PHE A 377 9.36 11.96 -5.30
N ASN A 378 8.51 12.75 -4.68
CA ASN A 378 8.40 14.17 -4.99
C ASN A 378 9.46 14.94 -4.18
N PRO A 379 10.23 15.88 -4.76
CA PRO A 379 11.14 16.73 -4.00
C PRO A 379 10.49 17.42 -2.79
N GLY A 380 9.21 17.83 -2.87
CA GLY A 380 8.46 18.36 -1.74
C GLY A 380 8.22 17.35 -0.63
N GLU A 381 8.02 16.08 -0.97
CA GLU A 381 7.90 14.97 -0.02
C GLU A 381 9.26 14.53 0.51
N SER A 382 10.31 14.55 -0.31
CA SER A 382 11.69 14.26 0.12
C SER A 382 12.26 15.29 1.09
N SER A 383 11.61 16.45 1.22
CA SER A 383 11.98 17.45 2.23
C SER A 383 11.87 16.96 3.69
N HIS A 384 11.21 15.82 3.90
CA HIS A 384 11.07 15.19 5.21
C HIS A 384 12.14 14.13 5.53
N ILE A 385 13.01 13.78 4.55
CA ILE A 385 14.17 12.93 4.82
C ILE A 385 15.31 13.81 5.28
N TYR A 386 15.72 13.62 6.52
CA TYR A 386 16.83 14.35 7.11
C TYR A 386 18.08 13.49 7.20
N ILE A 387 19.21 14.07 6.80
CA ILE A 387 20.53 13.44 6.84
C ILE A 387 21.38 14.17 7.88
N LEU A 388 21.97 13.41 8.78
CA LEU A 388 22.91 13.91 9.78
C LEU A 388 24.33 13.91 9.21
N ILE A 389 24.94 15.10 9.16
CA ILE A 389 26.33 15.34 8.73
C ILE A 389 26.97 16.27 9.76
N ASP A 390 28.05 15.84 10.41
CA ASP A 390 28.81 16.63 11.37
C ASP A 390 27.94 17.36 12.43
N ASP A 391 27.01 16.62 13.04
CA ASP A 391 26.03 17.09 14.04
C ASP A 391 24.98 18.10 13.54
N GLU A 392 24.91 18.36 12.24
CA GLU A 392 23.87 19.17 11.61
C GLU A 392 22.94 18.33 10.73
N THR A 393 21.65 18.71 10.66
CA THR A 393 20.67 18.01 9.84
C THR A 393 20.38 18.76 8.56
N TYR A 394 20.52 18.07 7.44
CA TYR A 394 20.22 18.57 6.09
C TYR A 394 19.01 17.83 5.50
N ARG A 395 18.23 18.49 4.67
CA ARG A 395 17.24 17.79 3.87
C ARG A 395 17.94 17.01 2.76
N PHE A 396 17.47 15.78 2.49
CA PHE A 396 18.05 14.99 1.41
C PHE A 396 18.02 15.72 0.06
N THR A 397 16.97 16.51 -0.20
CA THR A 397 16.81 17.34 -1.42
C THR A 397 17.87 18.44 -1.57
N ASP A 398 18.43 18.91 -0.47
CA ASP A 398 19.46 19.96 -0.50
C ASP A 398 20.83 19.38 -0.84
N LEU A 399 20.99 18.04 -0.72
CA LEU A 399 22.24 17.32 -0.97
C LEU A 399 22.28 16.65 -2.36
N PHE A 400 21.13 16.40 -2.97
CA PHE A 400 21.02 15.70 -4.24
C PHE A 400 20.01 16.36 -5.17
N GLU A 401 20.40 16.50 -6.45
CA GLU A 401 19.45 16.81 -7.52
C GLU A 401 18.52 15.61 -7.71
N THR A 402 17.24 15.78 -7.39
CA THR A 402 16.22 14.76 -7.62
C THR A 402 15.68 14.89 -9.04
N GLU A 403 15.47 13.77 -9.75
CA GLU A 403 14.80 13.78 -11.06
C GLU A 403 13.44 14.45 -10.95
N ILE A 404 13.27 15.58 -11.64
CA ILE A 404 11.97 16.23 -11.76
C ILE A 404 11.14 15.42 -12.75
N VAL A 405 10.21 14.62 -12.21
CA VAL A 405 9.25 13.91 -13.06
C VAL A 405 8.21 14.92 -13.58
N PRO A 406 8.07 15.08 -14.90
CA PRO A 406 7.10 16.01 -15.47
C PRO A 406 5.67 15.72 -14.95
N ARG A 407 4.91 16.77 -14.69
CA ARG A 407 3.53 16.69 -14.19
C ARG A 407 2.63 15.81 -15.06
N SER A 408 2.88 15.78 -16.37
CA SER A 408 2.21 14.94 -17.37
C SER A 408 2.43 13.43 -17.22
N MET A 409 3.36 13.00 -16.36
CA MET A 409 3.56 11.59 -16.04
C MET A 409 2.91 11.15 -14.73
N LYS A 410 2.29 12.07 -13.96
CA LYS A 410 1.72 11.74 -12.64
C LYS A 410 0.40 10.99 -12.72
N GLU A 411 -0.38 11.18 -13.78
CA GLU A 411 -1.65 10.52 -14.01
C GLU A 411 -1.73 10.14 -15.48
N LEU A 412 -1.60 8.86 -15.80
CA LEU A 412 -1.71 8.35 -17.17
C LEU A 412 -3.04 7.60 -17.33
N PRO A 413 -3.97 8.10 -18.16
CA PRO A 413 -5.15 7.34 -18.51
C PRO A 413 -4.79 6.21 -19.48
N TYR A 414 -5.07 4.97 -19.13
CA TYR A 414 -5.10 3.85 -20.05
C TYR A 414 -6.53 3.66 -20.54
N ILE A 415 -6.71 3.55 -21.85
CA ILE A 415 -8.01 3.27 -22.48
C ILE A 415 -7.94 1.87 -23.07
N PHE A 416 -8.78 0.97 -22.55
CA PHE A 416 -8.92 -0.40 -22.98
C PHE A 416 -10.20 -0.55 -23.78
N VAL A 417 -10.11 -1.19 -24.94
CA VAL A 417 -11.20 -1.28 -25.91
C VAL A 417 -11.30 -2.68 -26.51
N ILE A 418 -12.47 -3.06 -27.01
CA ILE A 418 -12.59 -4.20 -27.89
C ILE A 418 -11.84 -3.95 -29.19
N ASN A 419 -11.26 -5.02 -29.75
CA ASN A 419 -10.33 -4.89 -30.88
C ASN A 419 -10.99 -4.26 -32.12
N GLU A 420 -12.25 -4.61 -32.36
CA GLU A 420 -13.04 -4.17 -33.53
C GLU A 420 -13.30 -2.66 -33.54
N LYS A 421 -13.32 -2.00 -32.37
CA LYS A 421 -13.61 -0.55 -32.24
C LYS A 421 -12.37 0.30 -31.98
N ARG A 422 -11.18 -0.32 -31.98
CA ARG A 422 -9.92 0.35 -31.60
C ARG A 422 -9.63 1.58 -32.47
N ASP A 423 -9.72 1.43 -33.79
CA ASP A 423 -9.41 2.52 -34.72
C ASP A 423 -10.46 3.62 -34.70
N LEU A 424 -11.74 3.27 -34.51
CA LEU A 424 -12.84 4.23 -34.35
C LEU A 424 -12.56 5.15 -33.14
N ILE A 425 -12.24 4.55 -31.99
CA ILE A 425 -12.03 5.29 -30.75
C ILE A 425 -10.75 6.13 -30.85
N LEU A 426 -9.68 5.56 -31.42
CA LEU A 426 -8.43 6.28 -31.58
C LEU A 426 -8.56 7.51 -32.51
N ASN A 427 -9.30 7.39 -33.61
CA ASN A 427 -9.59 8.50 -34.51
C ASN A 427 -10.41 9.58 -33.81
N HIS A 428 -11.44 9.20 -33.07
CA HIS A 428 -12.25 10.14 -32.31
C HIS A 428 -11.42 10.92 -31.26
N LEU A 429 -10.50 10.24 -30.55
CA LEU A 429 -9.58 10.88 -29.61
C LEU A 429 -8.61 11.88 -30.26
N LYS A 430 -8.31 11.70 -31.56
CA LYS A 430 -7.48 12.64 -32.32
C LYS A 430 -8.25 13.86 -32.84
N GLU A 431 -9.58 13.79 -32.84
CA GLU A 431 -10.45 14.90 -33.25
C GLU A 431 -10.86 15.82 -32.07
N ILE A 432 -10.69 15.35 -30.86
CA ILE A 432 -10.94 16.09 -29.61
C ILE A 432 -9.70 16.88 -29.20
#